data_8cf71bb0f83f107b0eec7688c135fac7
#
_entry.id   8cf71bb0f83f107b0eec7688c135fac7
#
_cell.length_a   1.000
_cell.length_b   1.000
_cell.length_c   1.000
_cell.angle_alpha   90.00
_cell.angle_beta   90.00
_cell.angle_gamma   90.00
#
_symmetry.space_group_name_H-M   'P 1'
#
loop_
_entity.id
_entity.type
_entity.pdbx_description
1 polymer ?
#
loop_
_entity_poly.entity_id
_entity_poly.type
_entity_poly.pdbx_seq_one_letter_code
_entity_poly.pdbx_strand_id
1 'polypeptide(L)' 'IGSYAFYGCTGLTSVTIPDSVTSIGWGAFYNCMGLTSIKFNGTKAQWSSIQKGYAWNINVPSTCQVVCTDGTISI' A
#
# COMPACT_ATOMS: atom_id res chain seq x y z
N ILE A 1 5.79 6.39 4.83
CA ILE A 1 6.18 6.35 3.40
C ILE A 1 5.93 7.73 2.82
N GLY A 2 6.95 8.29 2.21
CA GLY A 2 6.89 9.65 1.69
C GLY A 2 6.01 9.80 0.45
N SER A 3 5.66 11.04 0.14
CA SER A 3 4.89 11.35 -1.07
C SER A 3 5.64 10.89 -2.31
N TYR A 4 4.92 10.26 -3.23
CA TYR A 4 5.42 9.77 -4.51
C TYR A 4 6.55 8.75 -4.40
N ALA A 5 6.73 8.10 -3.24
CA ALA A 5 7.87 7.20 -3.00
C ALA A 5 7.99 6.09 -4.06
N PHE A 6 6.87 5.54 -4.51
CA PHE A 6 6.83 4.50 -5.54
C PHE A 6 6.02 4.93 -6.76
N TYR A 7 5.91 6.23 -6.99
CA TYR A 7 5.14 6.76 -8.11
C TYR A 7 5.63 6.18 -9.43
N GLY A 8 4.72 5.63 -10.20
CA GLY A 8 5.03 5.11 -11.52
C GLY A 8 5.87 3.83 -11.55
N CYS A 9 6.00 3.14 -10.43
CA CYS A 9 6.76 1.88 -10.38
C CYS A 9 5.97 0.73 -11.02
N THR A 10 5.86 0.74 -12.34
CA THR A 10 5.05 -0.24 -13.08
C THR A 10 5.57 -1.67 -13.00
N GLY A 11 6.85 -1.83 -12.69
CA GLY A 11 7.46 -3.16 -12.47
C GLY A 11 7.36 -3.68 -11.05
N LEU A 12 6.81 -2.89 -10.13
CA LEU A 12 6.68 -3.30 -8.73
C LEU A 12 5.46 -4.23 -8.61
N THR A 13 5.71 -5.48 -8.21
CA THR A 13 4.64 -6.49 -8.09
C THR A 13 4.21 -6.71 -6.65
N SER A 14 5.10 -6.49 -5.69
CA SER A 14 4.79 -6.63 -4.26
C SER A 14 5.67 -5.69 -3.46
N VAL A 15 5.19 -5.34 -2.28
CA VAL A 15 5.92 -4.51 -1.34
C VAL A 15 5.62 -4.96 0.08
N THR A 16 6.62 -4.91 0.96
CA THR A 16 6.44 -5.21 2.38
C THR A 16 6.53 -3.91 3.17
N ILE A 17 5.51 -3.64 3.98
CA ILE A 17 5.43 -2.44 4.81
C ILE A 17 5.51 -2.88 6.27
N PRO A 18 6.49 -2.41 7.04
CA PRO A 18 6.59 -2.75 8.46
C PRO A 18 5.48 -2.06 9.27
N ASP A 19 5.17 -2.63 10.43
CA ASP A 19 4.10 -2.13 11.30
C ASP A 19 4.44 -0.78 11.97
N SER A 20 5.68 -0.34 11.87
CA SER A 20 6.11 0.98 12.36
C SER A 20 5.64 2.13 11.46
N VAL A 21 5.17 1.84 10.26
CA VAL A 21 4.68 2.87 9.33
C VAL A 21 3.33 3.39 9.82
N THR A 22 3.23 4.70 10.00
CA THR A 22 2.00 5.36 10.48
C THR A 22 1.34 6.22 9.41
N SER A 23 2.03 6.49 8.30
CA SER A 23 1.49 7.29 7.22
C SER A 23 2.00 6.83 5.87
N ILE A 24 1.15 6.98 4.86
CA ILE A 24 1.49 6.78 3.45
C ILE A 24 1.18 8.09 2.76
N GLY A 25 2.18 8.65 2.10
CA GLY A 25 2.07 9.99 1.54
C GLY A 25 1.26 10.06 0.25
N TRP A 26 1.09 11.27 -0.24
CA TRP A 26 0.44 11.57 -1.51
C TRP A 26 1.04 10.75 -2.65
N GLY A 27 0.19 10.07 -3.41
CA GLY A 27 0.60 9.37 -4.61
C GLY A 27 1.69 8.32 -4.39
N ALA A 28 1.85 7.81 -3.16
CA ALA A 28 2.97 6.92 -2.83
C ALA A 28 3.05 5.72 -3.77
N PHE A 29 1.90 5.14 -4.14
CA PHE A 29 1.81 4.01 -5.07
C PHE A 29 1.03 4.38 -6.34
N TYR A 30 0.98 5.65 -6.67
CA TYR A 30 0.26 6.13 -7.86
C TYR A 30 0.86 5.49 -9.11
N ASN A 31 0.01 4.91 -9.97
CA ASN A 31 0.42 4.23 -11.21
C ASN A 31 1.31 3.00 -11.00
N CYS A 32 1.24 2.36 -9.84
CA CYS A 32 1.87 1.04 -9.65
C CYS A 32 0.97 -0.03 -10.27
N MET A 33 0.89 -0.05 -11.58
CA MET A 33 -0.10 -0.84 -12.32
C MET A 33 0.18 -2.34 -12.30
N GLY A 34 1.36 -2.75 -11.89
CA GLY A 34 1.72 -4.16 -11.73
C GLY A 34 1.63 -4.69 -10.30
N LEU A 35 1.24 -3.83 -9.34
CA LEU A 35 1.23 -4.22 -7.93
C LEU A 35 0.11 -5.21 -7.66
N THR A 36 0.45 -6.40 -7.16
CA THR A 36 -0.50 -7.47 -6.89
C THR A 36 -0.74 -7.70 -5.41
N SER A 37 0.22 -7.34 -4.56
CA SER A 37 0.07 -7.51 -3.11
C SER A 37 0.91 -6.51 -2.34
N ILE A 38 0.38 -6.10 -1.20
CA ILE A 38 1.08 -5.35 -0.17
C ILE A 38 1.10 -6.22 1.07
N LYS A 39 2.28 -6.59 1.55
CA LYS A 39 2.39 -7.32 2.80
C LYS A 39 2.62 -6.32 3.93
N PHE A 40 1.67 -6.23 4.85
CA PHE A 40 1.78 -5.38 6.02
C PHE A 40 2.08 -6.23 7.25
N ASN A 41 3.16 -5.92 7.97
CA ASN A 41 3.59 -6.69 9.14
C ASN A 41 2.86 -6.27 10.41
N GLY A 42 1.58 -5.93 10.29
CA GLY A 42 0.71 -5.57 11.39
C GLY A 42 -0.69 -6.12 11.18
N THR A 43 -1.60 -5.77 12.07
CA THR A 43 -3.00 -6.22 12.01
C THR A 43 -3.81 -5.37 11.03
N LYS A 44 -5.00 -5.87 10.67
CA LYS A 44 -5.95 -5.10 9.85
C LYS A 44 -6.33 -3.78 10.53
N ALA A 45 -6.50 -3.79 11.85
CA ALA A 45 -6.80 -2.57 12.60
C ALA A 45 -5.66 -1.55 12.51
N GLN A 46 -4.42 -2.01 12.59
CA GLN A 46 -3.25 -1.14 12.43
C GLN A 46 -3.17 -0.56 11.02
N TRP A 47 -3.46 -1.36 10.01
CA TRP A 47 -3.52 -0.87 8.63
C TRP A 47 -4.56 0.23 8.48
N SER A 48 -5.74 0.02 9.05
CA SER A 48 -6.83 1.02 9.00
C SER A 48 -6.47 2.32 9.71
N SER A 49 -5.57 2.26 10.69
CA SER A 49 -5.11 3.43 11.43
C SER A 49 -4.04 4.23 10.69
N ILE A 50 -3.44 3.68 9.63
CA ILE A 50 -2.44 4.40 8.85
C ILE A 50 -3.14 5.55 8.12
N GLN A 51 -2.58 6.75 8.25
CA GLN A 51 -3.04 7.91 7.49
C GLN A 51 -2.56 7.78 6.05
N LYS A 52 -3.50 7.76 5.11
CA LYS A 52 -3.20 7.59 3.70
C LYS A 52 -3.49 8.89 2.98
N GLY A 53 -2.46 9.40 2.31
CA GLY A 53 -2.56 10.65 1.56
C GLY A 53 -3.47 10.52 0.34
N TYR A 54 -3.88 11.67 -0.20
CA TYR A 54 -4.73 11.70 -1.39
C TYR A 54 -4.03 10.99 -2.55
N ALA A 55 -4.80 10.22 -3.32
CA ALA A 55 -4.33 9.51 -4.51
C ALA A 55 -3.17 8.52 -4.23
N TRP A 56 -3.05 8.02 -3.00
CA TRP A 56 -1.93 7.15 -2.64
C TRP A 56 -1.91 5.86 -3.47
N ASN A 57 -3.08 5.37 -3.91
CA ASN A 57 -3.23 4.09 -4.62
C ASN A 57 -3.94 4.22 -5.97
N ILE A 58 -3.94 5.39 -6.58
CA ILE A 58 -4.58 5.59 -7.90
C ILE A 58 -3.89 4.71 -8.94
N ASN A 59 -4.68 3.98 -9.72
CA ASN A 59 -4.23 3.03 -10.75
C ASN A 59 -3.43 1.84 -10.20
N VAL A 60 -3.53 1.57 -8.91
CA VAL A 60 -3.19 0.25 -8.37
C VAL A 60 -4.33 -0.69 -8.76
N PRO A 61 -4.04 -1.91 -9.27
CA PRO A 61 -5.10 -2.83 -9.67
C PRO A 61 -6.07 -3.12 -8.53
N SER A 62 -7.36 -3.17 -8.82
CA SER A 62 -8.39 -3.46 -7.81
C SER A 62 -8.26 -4.88 -7.24
N THR A 63 -7.52 -5.76 -7.92
CA THR A 63 -7.23 -7.10 -7.45
C THR A 63 -6.07 -7.14 -6.45
N CYS A 64 -5.35 -6.04 -6.29
CA CYS A 64 -4.28 -5.96 -5.29
C CYS A 64 -4.85 -6.15 -3.89
N GLN A 65 -4.16 -6.93 -3.08
CA GLN A 65 -4.59 -7.24 -1.71
C GLN A 65 -3.54 -6.78 -0.71
N VAL A 66 -4.01 -6.34 0.45
CA VAL A 66 -3.16 -6.06 1.60
C VAL A 66 -3.22 -7.26 2.53
N VAL A 67 -2.09 -7.95 2.68
CA VAL A 67 -1.99 -9.14 3.52
C VAL A 67 -1.43 -8.71 4.86
N CYS A 68 -2.30 -8.77 5.89
CA CYS A 68 -1.95 -8.45 7.27
C CYS A 68 -1.69 -9.72 8.07
N THR A 69 -1.23 -9.59 9.32
CA THR A 69 -0.94 -10.74 10.17
C THR A 69 -2.20 -11.52 10.54
N ASP A 70 -3.36 -10.87 10.56
CA ASP A 70 -4.64 -11.46 10.97
C ASP A 70 -5.65 -11.55 9.83
N GLY A 71 -5.22 -11.40 8.59
CA GLY A 71 -6.07 -11.56 7.44
C GLY A 71 -5.72 -10.63 6.29
N THR A 72 -6.57 -10.63 5.27
CA THR A 72 -6.36 -9.91 4.02
C THR A 72 -7.44 -8.87 3.82
N ILE A 73 -7.05 -7.71 3.29
CA ILE A 73 -7.95 -6.60 2.98
C ILE A 73 -7.81 -6.27 1.50
N SER A 74 -8.91 -5.91 0.85
CA SER A 74 -8.85 -5.34 -0.51
C SER A 74 -8.26 -3.94 -0.48
N ILE A 75 -7.52 -3.60 -1.54
CA ILE A 75 -6.85 -2.31 -1.65
C ILE A 75 -7.82 -1.11 -1.58
#